data_76225637947ef85576a3e1731cd994b6
#
_entry.id   76225637947ef85576a3e1731cd994b6
#
_cell.length_a   1.000
_cell.length_b   1.000
_cell.length_c   1.000
_cell.angle_alpha   90.00
_cell.angle_beta   90.00
_cell.angle_gamma   90.00
#
_symmetry.space_group_name_H-M   'P 1'
#
loop_
_entity.id
_entity.type
_entity.pdbx_description
1 polymer ?
#
loop_
_entity_poly.entity_id
_entity_poly.type
_entity_poly.pdbx_seq_one_letter_code
_entity_poly.pdbx_strand_id
1 'polypeptide(L)'
;MDKHKQKTSFCKWIAPVSFENLPLRLQEQIGQTNTYVKKLYFDRFLKLMLHAVSSQKASLRDIEASLLNPDLQAELGFDSLSSSQISRKIRGIKPIILEEMFHFLVSLANQGKRNGKLPKAFIVDSTTVSLNKTRYPWA
;
A
#
# COMPACT_ATOMS: atom_id res chain seq x y z
N MET A 1 32.37 11.29 -1.85
CA MET A 1 31.83 10.69 -3.09
C MET A 1 30.37 10.31 -2.82
N ASP A 2 29.46 11.25 -3.09
CA ASP A 2 28.03 11.04 -2.88
C ASP A 2 27.50 10.09 -3.95
N LYS A 3 27.25 8.86 -3.55
CA LYS A 3 26.46 7.94 -4.37
C LYS A 3 25.02 8.48 -4.39
N HIS A 4 24.66 9.25 -5.41
CA HIS A 4 23.28 9.49 -5.78
C HIS A 4 22.61 8.14 -5.89
N LYS A 5 21.89 7.71 -4.82
CA LYS A 5 20.99 6.56 -4.89
C LYS A 5 19.94 6.90 -5.95
N GLN A 6 20.09 6.33 -7.13
CA GLN A 6 19.02 6.39 -8.14
C GLN A 6 17.79 5.81 -7.49
N LYS A 7 16.78 6.66 -7.26
CA LYS A 7 15.48 6.21 -6.74
C LYS A 7 14.96 5.15 -7.70
N THR A 8 14.67 3.97 -7.19
CA THR A 8 14.07 2.89 -7.98
C THR A 8 12.76 3.35 -8.60
N SER A 9 12.33 2.71 -9.68
CA SER A 9 11.03 3.03 -10.31
C SER A 9 9.87 2.93 -9.32
N PHE A 10 9.94 1.98 -8.39
CA PHE A 10 8.97 1.81 -7.32
C PHE A 10 8.92 3.03 -6.37
N CYS A 11 10.08 3.55 -5.94
CA CYS A 11 10.15 4.74 -5.09
C CYS A 11 9.54 5.97 -5.77
N LYS A 12 9.76 6.13 -7.07
CA LYS A 12 9.16 7.23 -7.85
C LYS A 12 7.64 7.08 -7.95
N TRP A 13 7.17 5.86 -8.13
CA TRP A 13 5.75 5.57 -8.25
C TRP A 13 4.98 5.78 -6.94
N ILE A 14 5.58 5.43 -5.79
CA ILE A 14 4.95 5.57 -4.48
C ILE A 14 5.12 6.98 -3.86
N ALA A 15 6.02 7.80 -4.40
CA ALA A 15 6.31 9.13 -3.87
C ALA A 15 5.09 10.05 -3.66
N PRO A 16 4.03 10.01 -4.50
CA PRO A 16 2.82 10.80 -4.26
C PRO A 16 2.06 10.41 -2.98
N VAL A 17 2.27 9.21 -2.45
CA VAL A 17 1.66 8.73 -1.21
C VAL A 17 2.51 9.23 -0.04
N SER A 18 2.38 10.51 0.29
CA SER A 18 3.07 11.13 1.43
C SER A 18 2.18 11.09 2.67
N PHE A 19 2.66 10.43 3.72
CA PHE A 19 1.94 10.33 4.99
C PHE A 19 1.85 11.66 5.72
N GLU A 20 2.77 12.58 5.47
CA GLU A 20 2.79 13.92 6.07
C GLU A 20 1.63 14.79 5.60
N ASN A 21 1.11 14.52 4.40
CA ASN A 21 0.02 15.28 3.81
C ASN A 21 -1.37 14.68 4.07
N LEU A 22 -1.45 13.58 4.83
CA LEU A 22 -2.73 12.98 5.19
C LEU A 22 -3.52 13.87 6.17
N PRO A 23 -4.86 13.80 6.16
CA PRO A 23 -5.69 14.46 7.17
C PRO A 23 -5.27 14.04 8.60
N LEU A 24 -5.27 14.97 9.54
CA LEU A 24 -4.86 14.73 10.94
C LEU A 24 -5.56 13.51 11.56
N ARG A 25 -6.87 13.40 11.35
CA ARG A 25 -7.64 12.26 11.84
C ARG A 25 -7.08 10.91 11.34
N LEU A 26 -6.70 10.85 10.07
CA LEU A 26 -6.13 9.65 9.48
C LEU A 26 -4.73 9.37 10.01
N GLN A 27 -3.93 10.42 10.23
CA GLN A 27 -2.61 10.29 10.86
C GLN A 27 -2.72 9.72 12.28
N GLU A 28 -3.69 10.18 13.07
CA GLU A 28 -3.96 9.67 14.43
C GLU A 28 -4.37 8.19 14.42
N GLN A 29 -5.27 7.81 13.53
CA GLN A 29 -5.69 6.41 13.37
C GLN A 29 -4.52 5.50 12.96
N ILE A 30 -3.68 5.97 12.05
CA ILE A 30 -2.45 5.27 11.65
C ILE A 30 -1.48 5.16 12.84
N GLY A 31 -1.32 6.23 13.61
CA GLY A 31 -0.52 6.24 14.83
C GLY A 31 -0.95 5.16 15.82
N GLN A 32 -2.26 4.98 16.02
CA GLN A 32 -2.80 3.91 16.87
C GLN A 32 -2.43 2.52 16.36
N THR A 33 -2.41 2.29 15.04
CA THR A 33 -2.01 1.00 14.47
C THR A 33 -0.53 0.70 14.63
N ASN A 34 0.28 1.72 14.91
CA ASN A 34 1.72 1.62 15.11
C ASN A 34 2.12 1.43 16.58
N THR A 35 1.17 1.50 17.52
CA THR A 35 1.43 1.28 18.93
C THR A 35 2.01 -0.10 19.16
N TYR A 36 3.14 -0.18 19.88
CA TYR A 36 3.93 -1.41 20.14
C TYR A 36 4.53 -2.10 18.91
N VAL A 37 4.50 -1.48 17.74
CA VAL A 37 5.13 -2.02 16.52
C VAL A 37 6.64 -1.77 16.55
N LYS A 38 7.44 -2.81 16.28
CA LYS A 38 8.92 -2.70 16.26
C LYS A 38 9.48 -2.48 14.85
N LYS A 39 8.97 -3.16 13.85
CA LYS A 39 9.51 -3.14 12.47
C LYS A 39 8.50 -2.67 11.43
N LEU A 40 7.30 -3.28 11.42
CA LEU A 40 6.31 -3.10 10.36
C LEU A 40 5.34 -1.97 10.71
N TYR A 41 5.82 -0.73 10.71
CA TYR A 41 4.98 0.45 10.78
C TYR A 41 4.01 0.50 9.59
N PHE A 42 2.93 1.26 9.71
CA PHE A 42 1.87 1.29 8.69
C PHE A 42 2.37 1.76 7.32
N ASP A 43 3.25 2.76 7.27
CA ASP A 43 3.87 3.27 6.05
C ASP A 43 4.68 2.18 5.33
N ARG A 44 5.51 1.45 6.07
CA ARG A 44 6.30 0.33 5.54
C ARG A 44 5.41 -0.83 5.10
N PHE A 45 4.36 -1.11 5.88
CA PHE A 45 3.37 -2.11 5.52
C PHE A 45 2.66 -1.75 4.20
N LEU A 46 2.21 -0.51 4.04
CA LEU A 46 1.57 -0.07 2.81
C LEU A 46 2.50 -0.17 1.61
N LYS A 47 3.75 0.29 1.74
CA LYS A 47 4.77 0.14 0.70
C LYS A 47 4.98 -1.32 0.31
N LEU A 48 5.10 -2.21 1.30
CA LEU A 48 5.25 -3.65 1.05
C LEU A 48 4.04 -4.24 0.31
N MET A 49 2.81 -3.88 0.69
CA MET A 49 1.60 -4.34 0.02
C MET A 49 1.49 -3.81 -1.41
N LEU A 50 1.80 -2.54 -1.64
CA LEU A 50 1.81 -1.95 -2.97
C LEU A 50 2.88 -2.61 -3.87
N HIS A 51 4.06 -2.92 -3.32
CA HIS A 51 5.08 -3.71 -4.02
C HIS A 51 4.55 -5.12 -4.36
N ALA A 52 3.89 -5.77 -3.41
CA ALA A 52 3.34 -7.12 -3.62
C ALA A 52 2.30 -7.15 -4.74
N VAL A 53 1.38 -6.18 -4.76
CA VAL A 53 0.35 -6.06 -5.81
C VAL A 53 0.99 -5.74 -7.16
N SER A 54 1.89 -4.76 -7.23
CA SER A 54 2.55 -4.36 -8.47
C SER A 54 3.44 -5.47 -9.06
N SER A 55 4.00 -6.31 -8.19
CA SER A 55 4.84 -7.47 -8.57
C SER A 55 4.05 -8.77 -8.65
N GLN A 56 2.72 -8.72 -8.58
CA GLN A 56 1.81 -9.86 -8.71
C GLN A 56 2.16 -11.04 -7.79
N LYS A 57 2.51 -10.74 -6.52
CA LYS A 57 2.82 -11.78 -5.53
C LYS A 57 1.55 -12.55 -5.15
N ALA A 58 1.59 -13.88 -5.30
CA ALA A 58 0.44 -14.75 -5.11
C ALA A 58 0.19 -15.12 -3.64
N SER A 59 1.20 -15.04 -2.78
CA SER A 59 1.11 -15.48 -1.39
C SER A 59 1.94 -14.61 -0.43
N LEU A 60 1.64 -14.70 0.87
CA LEU A 60 2.45 -14.03 1.91
C LEU A 60 3.88 -14.58 1.97
N ARG A 61 4.10 -15.82 1.58
CA ARG A 61 5.45 -16.42 1.47
C ARG A 61 6.22 -15.82 0.31
N ASP A 62 5.57 -15.51 -0.81
CA ASP A 62 6.22 -14.83 -1.93
C ASP A 62 6.59 -13.40 -1.58
N ILE A 63 5.77 -12.74 -0.73
CA ILE A 63 6.10 -11.41 -0.18
C ILE A 63 7.31 -11.52 0.75
N GLU A 64 7.34 -12.51 1.65
CA GLU A 64 8.49 -12.79 2.52
C GLU A 64 9.76 -13.05 1.69
N ALA A 65 9.68 -13.88 0.65
CA ALA A 65 10.79 -14.15 -0.25
C ALA A 65 11.27 -12.90 -1.01
N SER A 66 10.37 -11.98 -1.35
CA SER A 66 10.76 -10.73 -2.03
C SER A 66 11.63 -9.81 -1.17
N LEU A 67 11.59 -9.96 0.15
CA LEU A 67 12.45 -9.22 1.09
C LEU A 67 13.93 -9.63 1.05
N LEU A 68 14.29 -10.64 0.27
CA LEU A 68 15.68 -10.95 -0.03
C LEU A 68 16.32 -9.93 -1.00
N ASN A 69 15.51 -9.08 -1.64
CA ASN A 69 16.00 -8.03 -2.53
C ASN A 69 16.54 -6.85 -1.70
N PRO A 70 17.86 -6.51 -1.85
CA PRO A 70 18.50 -5.44 -1.09
C PRO A 70 17.88 -4.06 -1.33
N ASP A 71 17.38 -3.77 -2.55
CA ASP A 71 16.76 -2.49 -2.87
C ASP A 71 15.44 -2.32 -2.13
N LEU A 72 14.65 -3.40 -2.02
CA LEU A 72 13.41 -3.39 -1.27
C LEU A 72 13.68 -3.27 0.24
N GLN A 73 14.69 -3.96 0.76
CA GLN A 73 15.13 -3.83 2.16
C GLN A 73 15.53 -2.38 2.49
N ALA A 74 16.31 -1.75 1.61
CA ALA A 74 16.75 -0.37 1.79
C ALA A 74 15.56 0.62 1.80
N GLU A 75 14.55 0.39 0.95
CA GLU A 75 13.35 1.23 0.89
C GLU A 75 12.45 1.05 2.11
N LEU A 76 12.31 -0.18 2.60
CA LEU A 76 11.46 -0.49 3.75
C LEU A 76 12.16 -0.24 5.10
N GLY A 77 13.51 -0.19 5.11
CA GLY A 77 14.31 0.02 6.31
C GLY A 77 14.31 -1.19 7.27
N PHE A 78 14.13 -2.40 6.75
CA PHE A 78 14.34 -3.67 7.46
C PHE A 78 14.70 -4.80 6.50
N ASP A 79 15.38 -5.81 7.01
CA ASP A 79 15.99 -6.89 6.24
C ASP A 79 15.18 -8.19 6.20
N SER A 80 14.28 -8.38 7.17
CA SER A 80 13.52 -9.62 7.28
C SER A 80 12.17 -9.41 7.95
N LEU A 81 11.19 -10.17 7.49
CA LEU A 81 9.85 -10.19 8.04
C LEU A 81 9.20 -11.53 7.68
N SER A 82 8.60 -12.23 8.63
CA SER A 82 7.92 -13.49 8.35
C SER A 82 6.50 -13.28 7.84
N SER A 83 6.01 -14.24 7.05
CA SER A 83 4.62 -14.27 6.58
C SER A 83 3.59 -14.20 7.72
N SER A 84 3.92 -14.79 8.88
CA SER A 84 3.10 -14.69 10.09
C SER A 84 3.01 -13.26 10.65
N GLN A 85 4.10 -12.49 10.59
CA GLN A 85 4.11 -11.09 11.00
C GLN A 85 3.29 -10.23 10.06
N ILE A 86 3.39 -10.46 8.75
CA ILE A 86 2.57 -9.81 7.73
C ILE A 86 1.09 -10.09 7.98
N SER A 87 0.74 -11.36 8.17
CA SER A 87 -0.65 -11.79 8.44
C SER A 87 -1.22 -11.14 9.69
N ARG A 88 -0.44 -11.06 10.77
CA ARG A 88 -0.88 -10.37 12.01
C ARG A 88 -1.12 -8.88 11.78
N LYS A 89 -0.25 -8.22 11.02
CA LYS A 89 -0.42 -6.78 10.69
C LYS A 89 -1.69 -6.57 9.87
N ILE A 90 -1.95 -7.38 8.85
CA ILE A 90 -3.17 -7.32 8.03
C ILE A 90 -4.43 -7.39 8.92
N ARG A 91 -4.46 -8.36 9.84
CA ARG A 91 -5.62 -8.53 10.74
C ARG A 91 -5.78 -7.40 11.76
N GLY A 92 -4.70 -6.71 12.10
CA GLY A 92 -4.73 -5.60 13.05
C GLY A 92 -5.10 -4.24 12.46
N ILE A 93 -5.14 -4.11 11.13
CA ILE A 93 -5.50 -2.85 10.47
C ILE A 93 -7.02 -2.78 10.30
N LYS A 94 -7.62 -1.71 10.77
CA LYS A 94 -9.05 -1.44 10.57
C LYS A 94 -9.29 -1.07 9.10
N PRO A 95 -10.23 -1.72 8.39
CA PRO A 95 -10.50 -1.45 6.97
C PRO A 95 -10.80 0.01 6.67
N ILE A 96 -11.44 0.72 7.60
CA ILE A 96 -11.79 2.14 7.44
C ILE A 96 -10.55 3.03 7.18
N ILE A 97 -9.38 2.67 7.69
CA ILE A 97 -8.15 3.43 7.47
C ILE A 97 -7.75 3.38 5.98
N LEU A 98 -7.85 2.22 5.36
CA LEU A 98 -7.55 2.04 3.94
C LEU A 98 -8.61 2.72 3.07
N GLU A 99 -9.87 2.67 3.46
CA GLU A 99 -10.97 3.34 2.79
C GLU A 99 -10.80 4.87 2.82
N GLU A 100 -10.58 5.46 3.98
CA GLU A 100 -10.33 6.91 4.12
C GLU A 100 -9.10 7.36 3.33
N MET A 101 -8.03 6.55 3.34
CA MET A 101 -6.83 6.81 2.53
C MET A 101 -7.13 6.77 1.03
N PHE A 102 -7.88 5.79 0.56
CA PHE A 102 -8.30 5.69 -0.84
C PHE A 102 -9.09 6.92 -1.26
N HIS A 103 -10.10 7.33 -0.49
CA HIS A 103 -10.88 8.52 -0.78
C HIS A 103 -10.03 9.79 -0.80
N PHE A 104 -9.07 9.91 0.10
CA PHE A 104 -8.13 11.03 0.10
C PHE A 104 -7.29 11.06 -1.19
N LEU A 105 -6.72 9.94 -1.61
CA LEU A 105 -5.93 9.84 -2.83
C LEU A 105 -6.77 10.14 -4.08
N VAL A 106 -8.02 9.65 -4.13
CA VAL A 106 -8.97 9.97 -5.21
C VAL A 106 -9.27 11.48 -5.23
N SER A 107 -9.44 12.11 -4.07
CA SER A 107 -9.67 13.56 -3.99
C SER A 107 -8.48 14.36 -4.54
N LEU A 108 -7.25 13.97 -4.21
CA LEU A 108 -6.03 14.58 -4.74
C LEU A 108 -5.94 14.42 -6.27
N ALA A 109 -6.22 13.24 -6.79
CA ALA A 109 -6.24 12.99 -8.23
C ALA A 109 -7.29 13.86 -8.96
N ASN A 110 -8.45 14.08 -8.35
CA ASN A 110 -9.52 14.91 -8.91
C ASN A 110 -9.20 16.41 -8.82
N GLN A 111 -8.45 16.86 -7.81
CA GLN A 111 -7.99 18.26 -7.73
C GLN A 111 -7.11 18.64 -8.92
N GLY A 112 -6.23 17.73 -9.36
CA GLY A 112 -5.44 17.91 -10.58
C GLY A 112 -6.28 18.10 -11.84
N LYS A 113 -7.48 17.48 -11.91
CA LYS A 113 -8.42 17.63 -13.04
C LYS A 113 -9.14 18.99 -13.04
N ARG A 114 -9.43 19.56 -11.87
CA ARG A 114 -10.12 20.86 -11.75
C ARG A 114 -9.30 22.01 -12.34
N ASN A 115 -7.99 21.88 -12.42
CA ASN A 115 -7.08 22.86 -12.99
C ASN A 115 -7.00 22.82 -14.53
N GLY A 116 -7.91 22.12 -15.20
CA GLY A 116 -8.05 22.13 -16.67
C GLY A 116 -6.92 21.45 -17.45
N LYS A 117 -5.98 20.79 -16.77
CA LYS A 117 -4.78 20.20 -17.40
C LYS A 117 -4.95 18.77 -17.92
N LEU A 118 -6.06 18.11 -17.60
CA LEU A 118 -6.28 16.72 -18.01
C LEU A 118 -7.66 16.58 -18.67
N PRO A 119 -7.76 15.84 -19.80
CA PRO A 119 -9.04 15.55 -20.43
C PRO A 119 -9.94 14.77 -19.48
N LYS A 120 -11.26 14.95 -19.58
CA LYS A 120 -12.23 14.11 -18.87
C LYS A 120 -12.07 12.67 -19.35
N ALA A 121 -11.46 11.82 -18.51
CA ALA A 121 -11.35 10.39 -18.75
C ALA A 121 -12.30 9.66 -17.81
N PHE A 122 -13.13 8.77 -18.36
CA PHE A 122 -13.90 7.81 -17.60
C PHE A 122 -13.16 6.48 -17.68
N ILE A 123 -12.76 5.95 -16.51
CA ILE A 123 -12.18 4.62 -16.42
C ILE A 123 -13.31 3.70 -15.96
N VAL A 124 -13.69 2.76 -16.83
CA VAL A 124 -14.61 1.68 -16.48
C VAL A 124 -13.78 0.41 -16.41
N ASP A 125 -13.69 -0.15 -15.22
CA ASP A 125 -13.06 -1.45 -15.00
C ASP A 125 -14.13 -2.45 -14.58
N SER A 126 -14.12 -3.63 -15.18
CA SER A 126 -14.98 -4.74 -14.81
C SER A 126 -14.12 -5.88 -14.29
N THR A 127 -14.23 -6.18 -13.01
CA THR A 127 -13.56 -7.32 -12.40
C THR A 127 -14.56 -8.45 -12.21
N THR A 128 -14.28 -9.60 -12.81
CA THR A 128 -15.06 -10.82 -12.58
C THR A 128 -14.51 -11.54 -11.36
N VAL A 129 -15.33 -11.68 -10.33
CA VAL A 129 -15.00 -12.44 -9.13
C VAL A 129 -15.72 -13.77 -9.19
N SER A 130 -14.95 -14.87 -9.28
CA SER A 130 -15.52 -16.22 -9.18
C SER A 130 -15.76 -16.57 -7.72
N LEU A 131 -17.02 -16.76 -7.36
CA LEU A 131 -17.42 -17.16 -6.03
C LEU A 131 -17.67 -18.67 -5.96
N ASN A 132 -17.31 -19.27 -4.82
CA ASN A 132 -17.62 -20.67 -4.56
C ASN A 132 -19.15 -20.83 -4.33
N LYS A 133 -19.84 -21.49 -5.26
CA LYS A 133 -21.30 -21.67 -5.23
C LYS A 133 -21.81 -22.36 -3.97
N THR A 134 -21.01 -23.21 -3.35
CA THR A 134 -21.39 -23.88 -2.09
C THR A 134 -21.41 -22.91 -0.93
N ARG A 135 -20.52 -21.91 -0.93
CA ARG A 135 -20.39 -20.90 0.12
C ARG A 135 -21.29 -19.67 -0.12
N TYR A 136 -21.59 -19.41 -1.39
CA TYR A 136 -22.40 -18.26 -1.85
C TYR A 136 -23.48 -18.73 -2.83
N PRO A 137 -24.56 -19.36 -2.34
CA PRO A 137 -25.61 -19.96 -3.19
C PRO A 137 -26.38 -18.96 -4.05
N TRP A 138 -26.26 -17.67 -3.72
CA TRP A 138 -26.91 -16.55 -4.42
C TRP A 138 -26.09 -15.99 -5.61
N ALA A 139 -24.85 -16.44 -5.80
CA ALA A 139 -23.93 -15.94 -6.83
C ALA A 139 -24.07 -16.67 -8.18
#